data_1029e4fcea51b9e8e57e72ab0d735323
#
_entry.id   1029e4fcea51b9e8e57e72ab0d735323
#
_cell.length_a   1.000
_cell.length_b   1.000
_cell.length_c   1.000
_cell.angle_alpha   90.00
_cell.angle_beta   90.00
_cell.angle_gamma   90.00
#
_symmetry.space_group_name_H-M   'P 1'
#
loop_
_entity.id
_entity.type
_entity.pdbx_description
1 polymer ?
#
loop_
_entity_poly.entity_id
_entity_poly.type
_entity_poly.pdbx_seq_one_letter_code
_entity_poly.pdbx_strand_id
1 'polypeptide(L)'
;MYNILVVDDDKEIVESIEIFLKNEGYNVYKAYNGMEALDVLVNNDVHLILMDIMMPKLDGIKATIKIREEKNIPIILVSAKSEDTDKIMGLNIGADDYITKPFN
;
A
#
# COMPACT_ATOMS: atom_id res chain seq x y z
N MET A 1 -17.59 7.39 4.92
CA MET A 1 -16.79 6.18 5.16
C MET A 1 -15.54 6.20 4.29
N TYR A 2 -14.39 5.89 4.87
CA TYR A 2 -13.14 5.95 4.12
C TYR A 2 -12.86 4.63 3.41
N ASN A 3 -12.24 4.74 2.24
CA ASN A 3 -11.85 3.60 1.42
C ASN A 3 -10.35 3.42 1.51
N ILE A 4 -9.91 2.23 1.92
CA ILE A 4 -8.49 1.90 2.07
C ILE A 4 -8.13 0.81 1.07
N LEU A 5 -7.06 1.05 0.30
CA LEU A 5 -6.51 0.04 -0.61
C LEU A 5 -5.36 -0.67 0.09
N VAL A 6 -5.45 -1.99 0.19
CA VAL A 6 -4.41 -2.84 0.77
C VAL A 6 -3.72 -3.60 -0.35
N VAL A 7 -2.40 -3.44 -0.48
CA VAL A 7 -1.62 -4.04 -1.56
C VAL A 7 -0.49 -4.87 -0.98
N ASP A 8 -0.55 -6.17 -1.19
CA ASP A 8 0.48 -7.13 -0.75
C ASP A 8 0.29 -8.42 -1.55
N ASP A 9 1.36 -9.07 -1.95
CA ASP A 9 1.25 -10.33 -2.67
C ASP A 9 0.95 -11.52 -1.76
N ASP A 10 1.05 -11.34 -0.46
CA ASP A 10 0.66 -12.35 0.53
C ASP A 10 -0.84 -12.20 0.84
N LYS A 11 -1.64 -13.12 0.31
CA LYS A 11 -3.09 -13.07 0.45
C LYS A 11 -3.56 -13.19 1.90
N GLU A 12 -2.83 -13.93 2.73
CA GLU A 12 -3.19 -14.05 4.14
C GLU A 12 -3.03 -12.73 4.87
N ILE A 13 -1.97 -11.98 4.56
CA ILE A 13 -1.76 -10.65 5.13
C ILE A 13 -2.88 -9.70 4.70
N VAL A 14 -3.23 -9.71 3.41
CA VAL A 14 -4.30 -8.86 2.89
C VAL A 14 -5.62 -9.17 3.58
N GLU A 15 -5.96 -10.44 3.72
CA GLU A 15 -7.20 -10.86 4.39
C GLU A 15 -7.22 -10.44 5.86
N SER A 16 -6.11 -10.61 6.57
CA SER A 16 -6.03 -10.22 7.98
C SER A 16 -6.23 -8.72 8.15
N ILE A 17 -5.59 -7.92 7.31
CA ILE A 17 -5.75 -6.47 7.35
C ILE A 17 -7.18 -6.07 6.99
N GLU A 18 -7.75 -6.72 5.98
CA GLU A 18 -9.13 -6.47 5.57
C GLU A 18 -10.11 -6.67 6.71
N ILE A 19 -9.99 -7.79 7.42
CA ILE A 19 -10.87 -8.11 8.54
C ILE A 19 -10.76 -7.04 9.61
N PHE A 20 -9.54 -6.66 9.98
CA PHE A 20 -9.31 -5.63 10.99
C PHE A 20 -9.92 -4.30 10.58
N LEU A 21 -9.65 -3.85 9.36
CA LEU A 21 -10.13 -2.55 8.90
C LEU A 21 -11.64 -2.51 8.74
N LYS A 22 -12.26 -3.59 8.28
CA LYS A 22 -13.72 -3.66 8.20
C LYS A 22 -14.37 -3.58 9.57
N ASN A 23 -13.76 -4.23 10.57
CA ASN A 23 -14.26 -4.14 11.94
C ASN A 23 -14.17 -2.72 12.50
N GLU A 24 -13.25 -1.90 11.99
CA GLU A 24 -13.11 -0.49 12.37
C GLU A 24 -13.99 0.44 11.53
N GLY A 25 -14.78 -0.09 10.61
CA GLY A 25 -15.74 0.70 9.85
C GLY A 25 -15.25 1.22 8.51
N TYR A 26 -14.11 0.72 8.00
CA TYR A 26 -13.57 1.14 6.72
C TYR A 26 -14.03 0.22 5.59
N ASN A 27 -14.11 0.78 4.38
CA ASN A 27 -14.21 -0.03 3.17
C ASN A 27 -12.80 -0.43 2.72
N VAL A 28 -12.66 -1.65 2.20
CA VAL A 28 -11.34 -2.16 1.80
C VAL A 28 -11.37 -2.62 0.36
N TYR A 29 -10.44 -2.09 -0.44
CA TYR A 29 -10.10 -2.63 -1.75
C TYR A 29 -8.81 -3.42 -1.61
N LYS A 30 -8.65 -4.46 -2.40
CA LYS A 30 -7.50 -5.37 -2.32
C LYS A 30 -6.79 -5.45 -3.67
N ALA A 31 -5.46 -5.47 -3.61
CA ALA A 31 -4.62 -5.71 -4.78
C ALA A 31 -3.42 -6.55 -4.35
N TYR A 32 -2.93 -7.38 -5.24
CA TYR A 32 -1.88 -8.33 -4.91
C TYR A 32 -0.55 -8.02 -5.59
N ASN A 33 -0.48 -6.93 -6.31
CA ASN A 33 0.73 -6.36 -6.89
C ASN A 33 0.47 -4.91 -7.29
N GLY A 34 1.53 -4.22 -7.71
CA GLY A 34 1.42 -2.80 -8.06
C GLY A 34 0.54 -2.53 -9.28
N MET A 35 0.50 -3.44 -10.25
CA MET A 35 -0.34 -3.27 -11.43
C MET A 35 -1.81 -3.32 -11.05
N GLU A 36 -2.20 -4.28 -10.22
CA GLU A 36 -3.58 -4.35 -9.72
C GLU A 36 -3.94 -3.11 -8.90
N ALA A 37 -3.00 -2.61 -8.12
CA ALA A 37 -3.22 -1.38 -7.36
C ALA A 37 -3.55 -0.21 -8.26
N LEU A 38 -2.81 -0.04 -9.36
CA LEU A 38 -3.08 1.02 -10.32
C LEU A 38 -4.47 0.88 -10.95
N ASP A 39 -4.88 -0.36 -11.27
CA ASP A 39 -6.21 -0.63 -11.82
C ASP A 39 -7.32 -0.25 -10.85
N VAL A 40 -7.15 -0.56 -9.57
CA VAL A 40 -8.12 -0.17 -8.53
C VAL A 40 -8.28 1.35 -8.49
N LEU A 41 -7.17 2.07 -8.57
CA LEU A 41 -7.18 3.53 -8.47
C LEU A 41 -7.83 4.23 -9.66
N VAL A 42 -7.87 3.58 -10.81
CA VAL A 42 -8.54 4.14 -12.00
C VAL A 42 -10.05 4.24 -11.80
N ASN A 43 -10.65 3.24 -11.14
CA ASN A 43 -12.09 3.09 -11.07
C ASN A 43 -12.70 3.36 -9.71
N ASN A 44 -11.90 3.61 -8.69
CA ASN A 44 -12.39 3.73 -7.33
C ASN A 44 -11.77 4.92 -6.61
N ASP A 45 -12.55 5.50 -5.71
CA ASP A 45 -12.09 6.61 -4.88
C ASP A 45 -11.42 6.04 -3.63
N VAL A 46 -10.11 6.17 -3.54
CA VAL A 46 -9.31 5.62 -2.45
C VAL A 46 -8.73 6.75 -1.61
N HIS A 47 -8.83 6.62 -0.29
CA HIS A 47 -8.40 7.66 0.64
C HIS A 47 -7.06 7.38 1.32
N LEU A 48 -6.64 6.11 1.33
CA LEU A 48 -5.37 5.70 1.94
C LEU A 48 -4.90 4.42 1.27
N ILE A 49 -3.60 4.30 1.03
CA ILE A 49 -3.00 3.09 0.48
C ILE A 49 -2.01 2.51 1.48
N LEU A 50 -2.17 1.22 1.81
CA LEU A 50 -1.19 0.43 2.54
C LEU A 50 -0.55 -0.51 1.54
N MET A 51 0.75 -0.35 1.29
CA MET A 51 1.39 -1.05 0.19
C MET A 51 2.72 -1.68 0.57
N ASP A 52 2.84 -2.99 0.33
CA ASP A 52 4.09 -3.70 0.49
C ASP A 52 5.11 -3.26 -0.56
N ILE A 53 6.37 -3.20 -0.19
CA ILE A 53 7.45 -2.84 -1.12
C ILE A 53 7.80 -4.03 -2.02
N MET A 54 7.97 -5.21 -1.43
CA MET A 54 8.49 -6.38 -2.13
C MET A 54 7.36 -7.18 -2.79
N MET A 55 7.04 -6.86 -4.03
CA MET A 55 5.98 -7.52 -4.78
C MET A 55 6.45 -7.86 -6.20
N PRO A 56 5.89 -8.94 -6.80
CA PRO A 56 6.18 -9.24 -8.21
C PRO A 56 5.54 -8.23 -9.14
N LYS A 57 5.94 -8.23 -10.38
CA LYS A 57 5.48 -7.39 -11.49
C LYS A 57 5.82 -5.92 -11.29
N LEU A 58 5.15 -5.23 -10.40
CA LEU A 58 5.42 -3.83 -10.09
C LEU A 58 5.52 -3.71 -8.57
N ASP A 59 6.71 -3.43 -8.06
CA ASP A 59 6.93 -3.31 -6.60
C ASP A 59 6.34 -2.01 -6.04
N GLY A 60 6.31 -1.93 -4.71
CA GLY A 60 5.68 -0.79 -4.03
C GLY A 60 6.38 0.54 -4.26
N ILE A 61 7.69 0.53 -4.45
CA ILE A 61 8.46 1.76 -4.74
C ILE A 61 8.07 2.31 -6.11
N LYS A 62 8.09 1.46 -7.13
CA LYS A 62 7.74 1.85 -8.50
C LYS A 62 6.27 2.23 -8.61
N ALA A 63 5.40 1.49 -7.91
CA ALA A 63 3.97 1.83 -7.88
C ALA A 63 3.74 3.20 -7.24
N THR A 64 4.44 3.52 -6.16
CA THR A 64 4.34 4.84 -5.52
C THR A 64 4.72 5.95 -6.49
N ILE A 65 5.81 5.79 -7.22
CA ILE A 65 6.25 6.77 -8.21
C ILE A 65 5.15 7.01 -9.24
N LYS A 66 4.56 5.94 -9.77
CA LYS A 66 3.49 6.06 -10.77
C LYS A 66 2.24 6.72 -10.20
N ILE A 67 1.86 6.36 -8.99
CA ILE A 67 0.68 6.96 -8.33
C ILE A 67 0.88 8.45 -8.16
N ARG A 68 2.08 8.88 -7.74
CA ARG A 68 2.38 10.29 -7.49
C ARG A 68 2.41 11.14 -8.76
N GLU A 69 2.49 10.56 -9.94
CA GLU A 69 2.37 11.31 -11.20
C GLU A 69 1.00 11.96 -11.34
N GLU A 70 -0.05 11.35 -10.77
CA GLU A 70 -1.42 11.79 -10.98
C GLU A 70 -2.22 12.03 -9.71
N LYS A 71 -1.83 11.43 -8.58
CA LYS A 71 -2.64 11.42 -7.37
C LYS A 71 -1.80 11.74 -6.14
N ASN A 72 -2.46 12.33 -5.16
CA ASN A 72 -1.85 12.74 -3.91
C ASN A 72 -2.44 11.99 -2.70
N ILE A 73 -2.87 10.77 -2.91
CA ILE A 73 -3.45 9.92 -1.87
C ILE A 73 -2.35 9.54 -0.87
N PRO A 74 -2.60 9.61 0.44
CA PRO A 74 -1.63 9.13 1.43
C PRO A 74 -1.23 7.68 1.20
N ILE A 75 0.07 7.40 1.21
CA ILE A 75 0.64 6.07 1.01
C ILE A 75 1.52 5.71 2.20
N ILE A 76 1.23 4.59 2.82
CA ILE A 76 2.07 3.99 3.85
C ILE A 76 2.71 2.75 3.26
N LEU A 77 4.04 2.74 3.15
CA LEU A 77 4.77 1.58 2.67
C LEU A 77 5.05 0.63 3.82
N VAL A 78 4.93 -0.66 3.54
CA VAL A 78 5.12 -1.72 4.52
C VAL A 78 6.18 -2.67 3.98
N SER A 79 7.15 -3.07 4.81
CA SER A 79 8.20 -3.97 4.35
C SER A 79 8.72 -4.83 5.49
N ALA A 80 9.22 -6.02 5.14
CA ALA A 80 9.95 -6.87 6.08
C ALA A 80 11.34 -6.32 6.40
N LYS A 81 11.82 -5.37 5.59
CA LYS A 81 13.15 -4.77 5.78
C LYS A 81 13.06 -3.54 6.65
N SER A 82 13.92 -3.47 7.66
CA SER A 82 13.99 -2.35 8.57
C SER A 82 15.19 -1.44 8.31
N GLU A 83 15.82 -1.56 7.15
CA GLU A 83 17.01 -0.77 6.82
C GLU A 83 16.65 0.67 6.55
N ASP A 84 17.42 1.58 7.13
CA ASP A 84 17.18 3.02 6.99
C ASP A 84 17.20 3.50 5.54
N THR A 85 18.03 2.88 4.69
CA THR A 85 18.11 3.21 3.27
C THR A 85 16.80 3.00 2.55
N ASP A 86 16.13 1.88 2.80
CA ASP A 86 14.83 1.58 2.18
C ASP A 86 13.76 2.54 2.67
N LYS A 87 13.79 2.88 3.95
CA LYS A 87 12.87 3.84 4.53
C LYS A 87 13.05 5.24 3.91
N ILE A 88 14.28 5.70 3.82
CA ILE A 88 14.60 7.00 3.24
C ILE A 88 14.19 7.04 1.77
N MET A 89 14.48 5.98 1.02
CA MET A 89 14.09 5.90 -0.38
C MET A 89 12.57 5.97 -0.55
N GLY A 90 11.82 5.21 0.26
CA GLY A 90 10.36 5.22 0.20
C GLY A 90 9.78 6.60 0.45
N LEU A 91 10.26 7.30 1.47
CA LEU A 91 9.79 8.65 1.79
C LEU A 91 10.20 9.67 0.72
N ASN A 92 11.39 9.54 0.15
CA ASN A 92 11.88 10.45 -0.88
C ASN A 92 11.10 10.37 -2.20
N ILE A 93 10.53 9.20 -2.52
CA ILE A 93 9.73 9.03 -3.73
C ILE A 93 8.27 9.44 -3.55
N GLY A 94 7.89 9.88 -2.37
CA GLY A 94 6.57 10.45 -2.13
C GLY A 94 5.65 9.65 -1.22
N ALA A 95 6.13 8.58 -0.57
CA ALA A 95 5.35 7.92 0.45
C ALA A 95 5.25 8.81 1.69
N ASP A 96 4.13 8.71 2.39
CA ASP A 96 3.88 9.54 3.58
C ASP A 96 4.44 8.90 4.84
N ASP A 97 4.57 7.57 4.86
CA ASP A 97 5.11 6.87 6.01
C ASP A 97 5.63 5.48 5.59
N TYR A 98 6.29 4.83 6.52
CA TYR A 98 6.94 3.54 6.32
C TYR A 98 6.84 2.71 7.59
N ILE A 99 6.32 1.49 7.47
CA ILE A 99 6.17 0.56 8.60
C ILE A 99 6.91 -0.73 8.31
N THR A 100 7.58 -1.26 9.32
CA THR A 100 8.32 -2.52 9.23
C THR A 100 7.44 -3.68 9.67
N LYS A 101 7.43 -4.78 8.93
CA LYS A 101 6.81 -6.04 9.35
C LYS A 101 7.73 -6.78 10.33
N PRO A 102 7.19 -7.61 11.23
CA PRO A 102 5.77 -7.77 11.53
C PRO A 102 5.24 -6.62 12.37
N PHE A 103 3.95 -6.34 12.23
CA PHE A 103 3.28 -5.33 13.07
C PHE A 103 2.13 -5.98 13.82
N ASN A 104 1.85 -5.45 14.99
CA ASN A 104 0.80 -5.97 15.86
C ASN A 104 -0.50 -5.18 15.69
#